data_58014a0ac4c471be28147471b378ff93
#
_entry.id   58014a0ac4c471be28147471b378ff93
#
_cell.length_a   1.000
_cell.length_b   1.000
_cell.length_c   1.000
_cell.angle_alpha   90.00
_cell.angle_beta   90.00
_cell.angle_gamma   90.00
#
_symmetry.space_group_name_H-M   'P 1'
#
loop_
_entity.id
_entity.type
_entity.pdbx_description
1 polymer ?
#
loop_
_entity_poly.entity_id
_entity_poly.type
_entity_poly.pdbx_seq_one_letter_code
_entity_poly.pdbx_strand_id
1 'polypeptide(L)'
;MRIITMLIFALRKLKTQQRMTERKYIITEFGGPVIFDSLIYHFELGLNAVSAGFVKIWTDSETERVRVSCYGGNTLMGLSANPDQDEKIMEEFLNME
;
A
#
# COMPACT_ATOMS: atom_id res chain seq x y z
N MET A 1 15.29 24.62 3.36
CA MET A 1 14.76 23.29 3.05
C MET A 1 13.36 23.08 3.59
N ARG A 2 13.15 23.29 4.87
CA ARG A 2 11.81 23.11 5.41
C ARG A 2 10.77 24.06 4.83
N ILE A 3 11.17 25.27 4.51
CA ILE A 3 10.24 26.25 3.92
C ILE A 3 9.72 25.77 2.58
N ILE A 4 10.59 25.22 1.76
CA ILE A 4 10.20 24.70 0.45
C ILE A 4 9.28 23.50 0.61
N THR A 5 9.59 22.60 1.56
CA THR A 5 8.77 21.44 1.83
C THR A 5 7.39 21.86 2.30
N MET A 6 7.31 22.85 3.19
CA MET A 6 6.04 23.33 3.68
C MET A 6 5.22 24.01 2.59
N LEU A 7 5.87 24.70 1.68
CA LEU A 7 5.18 25.33 0.56
C LEU A 7 4.57 24.29 -0.37
N ILE A 8 5.32 23.25 -0.70
CA ILE A 8 4.82 22.15 -1.52
C ILE A 8 3.66 21.47 -0.84
N PHE A 9 3.76 21.26 0.46
CA PHE A 9 2.73 20.65 1.26
C PHE A 9 1.44 21.46 1.23
N ALA A 10 1.54 22.78 1.39
CA ALA A 10 0.39 23.66 1.34
C ALA A 10 -0.27 23.66 -0.03
N LEU A 11 0.53 23.62 -1.09
CA LEU A 11 0.00 23.53 -2.45
C LEU A 11 -0.75 22.23 -2.68
N ARG A 12 -0.27 21.13 -2.13
CA ARG A 12 -0.98 19.85 -2.22
C ARG A 12 -2.34 19.92 -1.54
N LYS A 13 -2.40 20.53 -0.36
CA LYS A 13 -3.66 20.68 0.34
C LYS A 13 -4.64 21.53 -0.44
N LEU A 14 -4.16 22.59 -1.02
CA LEU A 14 -5.02 23.49 -1.79
C LEU A 14 -5.54 22.84 -3.07
N LYS A 15 -4.74 22.00 -3.67
CA LYS A 15 -5.15 21.29 -4.88
C LYS A 15 -6.04 20.12 -4.63
N THR A 16 -6.08 19.68 -3.48
CA THR A 16 -6.92 18.86 -3.09
C THR A 16 -6.92 17.78 -2.85
N GLN A 17 -7.05 17.04 -3.14
CA GLN A 17 -7.37 15.74 -3.04
C GLN A 17 -6.16 14.95 -3.13
N GLN A 18 -5.82 14.21 -2.11
CA GLN A 18 -4.81 13.20 -2.17
C GLN A 18 -5.24 12.12 -3.11
N ARG A 19 -4.39 11.80 -4.05
CA ARG A 19 -4.66 10.69 -4.93
C ARG A 19 -4.43 9.38 -4.21
N MET A 20 -5.41 8.54 -4.26
CA MET A 20 -5.26 7.17 -3.83
C MET A 20 -4.93 6.31 -5.03
N THR A 21 -3.89 5.49 -4.89
CA THR A 21 -3.52 4.52 -5.88
C THR A 21 -3.95 3.15 -5.40
N GLU A 22 -4.69 2.43 -6.22
CA GLU A 22 -5.08 1.07 -5.86
C GLU A 22 -4.20 0.07 -6.58
N ARG A 23 -3.72 -0.92 -5.84
CA ARG A 23 -2.87 -1.99 -6.36
C ARG A 23 -3.29 -3.31 -5.73
N LYS A 24 -2.78 -4.38 -6.27
CA LYS A 24 -2.88 -5.69 -5.64
C LYS A 24 -1.64 -5.94 -4.81
N TYR A 25 -1.74 -6.82 -3.85
CA TYR A 25 -0.59 -7.18 -3.03
C TYR A 25 -0.66 -8.62 -2.56
N ILE A 26 0.49 -9.14 -2.21
CA ILE A 26 0.61 -10.34 -1.41
C ILE A 26 1.62 -10.07 -0.31
N ILE A 27 1.46 -10.79 0.80
CA ILE A 27 2.50 -10.86 1.82
C ILE A 27 3.08 -12.27 1.72
N THR A 28 4.37 -12.36 1.50
CA THR A 28 5.03 -13.66 1.33
C THR A 28 5.21 -14.33 2.69
N GLU A 29 5.45 -15.64 2.68
CA GLU A 29 5.68 -16.39 3.91
C GLU A 29 6.88 -15.91 4.71
N PHE A 30 7.78 -15.16 4.07
CA PHE A 30 8.92 -14.57 4.75
C PHE A 30 8.65 -13.15 5.25
N GLY A 31 7.40 -12.69 5.14
CA GLY A 31 7.00 -11.39 5.66
C GLY A 31 7.19 -10.21 4.73
N GLY A 32 7.75 -10.43 3.55
CA GLY A 32 7.96 -9.34 2.59
C GLY A 32 6.70 -9.06 1.78
N PRO A 33 6.33 -7.78 1.61
CA PRO A 33 5.20 -7.44 0.77
C PRO A 33 5.63 -7.34 -0.69
N VAL A 34 4.73 -7.76 -1.59
CA VAL A 34 4.90 -7.55 -3.03
C VAL A 34 3.66 -6.81 -3.50
N ILE A 35 3.87 -5.62 -4.03
CA ILE A 35 2.80 -4.75 -4.52
C ILE A 35 2.91 -4.73 -6.04
N PHE A 36 1.80 -4.95 -6.71
CA PHE A 36 1.83 -5.07 -8.16
C PHE A 36 0.58 -4.49 -8.81
N ASP A 37 0.66 -4.34 -10.13
CA ASP A 37 -0.41 -3.74 -10.90
C ASP A 37 -1.70 -4.55 -10.82
N SER A 38 -2.82 -3.86 -10.75
CA SER A 38 -4.13 -4.49 -10.65
C SER A 38 -4.50 -5.36 -11.86
N LEU A 39 -3.77 -5.22 -12.96
CA LEU A 39 -3.99 -6.05 -14.15
C LEU A 39 -3.32 -7.42 -14.05
N ILE A 40 -2.43 -7.62 -13.10
CA ILE A 40 -1.76 -8.90 -12.90
C ILE A 40 -2.56 -9.71 -11.91
N TYR A 41 -2.76 -10.98 -12.20
CA TYR A 41 -3.45 -11.86 -11.26
C TYR A 41 -2.50 -12.28 -10.16
N HIS A 42 -2.99 -12.38 -8.93
CA HIS A 42 -2.18 -12.76 -7.78
C HIS A 42 -1.41 -14.06 -8.01
N PHE A 43 -2.07 -15.07 -8.57
CA PHE A 43 -1.45 -16.38 -8.74
C PHE A 43 -0.34 -16.37 -9.80
N GLU A 44 -0.29 -15.37 -10.67
CA GLU A 44 0.75 -15.30 -11.72
C GLU A 44 2.12 -15.04 -11.14
N LEU A 45 2.19 -14.53 -9.91
CA LEU A 45 3.48 -14.25 -9.29
C LEU A 45 4.21 -15.52 -8.86
N GLY A 46 3.51 -16.64 -8.72
CA GLY A 46 4.13 -17.91 -8.35
C GLY A 46 4.83 -17.92 -7.00
N LEU A 47 4.46 -16.98 -6.11
CA LEU A 47 5.09 -16.85 -4.81
C LEU A 47 4.19 -17.45 -3.72
N ASN A 48 4.82 -18.01 -2.69
CA ASN A 48 4.08 -18.49 -1.53
C ASN A 48 3.65 -17.29 -0.70
N ALA A 49 2.35 -17.14 -0.51
CA ALA A 49 1.80 -16.01 0.20
C ALA A 49 1.02 -16.46 1.42
N VAL A 50 1.02 -15.65 2.45
CA VAL A 50 0.23 -15.88 3.67
C VAL A 50 -1.00 -14.98 3.71
N SER A 51 -0.98 -13.86 3.00
CA SER A 51 -2.16 -13.03 2.79
C SER A 51 -2.09 -12.39 1.43
N ALA A 52 -3.24 -11.98 0.93
CA ALA A 52 -3.35 -11.38 -0.39
C ALA A 52 -4.62 -10.54 -0.46
N GLY A 53 -4.60 -9.53 -1.30
CA GLY A 53 -5.76 -8.67 -1.48
C GLY A 53 -5.45 -7.46 -2.32
N PHE A 54 -6.14 -6.39 -1.99
CA PHE A 54 -5.99 -5.09 -2.64
C PHE A 54 -5.51 -4.09 -1.62
N VAL A 55 -4.77 -3.12 -2.09
CA VAL A 55 -4.25 -2.07 -1.22
C VAL A 55 -4.49 -0.71 -1.85
N LYS A 56 -5.01 0.22 -1.06
CA LYS A 56 -5.08 1.61 -1.43
C LYS A 56 -3.92 2.32 -0.76
N ILE A 57 -3.19 3.11 -1.52
CA ILE A 57 -1.97 3.76 -1.07
C ILE A 57 -2.12 5.26 -1.27
N TRP A 58 -1.81 6.03 -0.24
CA TRP A 58 -1.81 7.49 -0.33
C TRP A 58 -0.77 8.06 0.61
N THR A 59 -0.46 9.32 0.43
CA THR A 59 0.45 10.03 1.34
C THR A 59 -0.37 10.92 2.24
N ASP A 60 -0.19 10.77 3.55
CA ASP A 60 -0.86 11.62 4.51
C ASP A 60 -0.30 13.03 4.39
N SER A 61 -1.17 14.00 4.13
CA SER A 61 -0.73 15.36 3.89
C SER A 61 -0.17 16.06 5.14
N GLU A 62 -0.52 15.59 6.31
CA GLU A 62 -0.04 16.20 7.54
C GLU A 62 1.29 15.65 8.01
N THR A 63 1.48 14.34 7.89
CA THR A 63 2.70 13.69 8.37
C THR A 63 3.69 13.39 7.26
N GLU A 64 3.25 13.50 6.00
CA GLU A 64 4.01 13.14 4.82
C GLU A 64 4.40 11.66 4.80
N ARG A 65 3.75 10.84 5.60
CA ARG A 65 3.98 9.41 5.61
C ARG A 65 3.05 8.72 4.64
N VAL A 66 3.53 7.64 4.07
CA VAL A 66 2.71 6.79 3.21
C VAL A 66 1.78 5.97 4.10
N ARG A 67 0.51 5.98 3.76
CA ARG A 67 -0.51 5.21 4.46
C ARG A 67 -1.14 4.22 3.49
N VAL A 68 -1.63 3.13 4.02
CA VAL A 68 -2.27 2.11 3.19
C VAL A 68 -3.54 1.61 3.84
N SER A 69 -4.43 1.08 3.01
CA SER A 69 -5.64 0.38 3.46
C SER A 69 -5.72 -0.93 2.68
N CYS A 70 -5.65 -2.05 3.40
CA CYS A 70 -5.68 -3.38 2.80
C CYS A 70 -7.06 -4.00 2.95
N TYR A 71 -7.54 -4.67 1.90
CA TYR A 71 -8.87 -5.27 1.92
C TYR A 71 -8.99 -6.39 0.88
N GLY A 72 -10.10 -7.11 0.96
CA GLY A 72 -10.42 -8.13 -0.03
C GLY A 72 -9.64 -9.41 0.15
N GLY A 73 -9.35 -10.06 -0.95
CA GLY A 73 -8.65 -11.33 -0.95
C GLY A 73 -8.56 -11.91 -2.34
N ASN A 74 -8.15 -13.17 -2.41
CA ASN A 74 -8.09 -13.92 -3.66
C ASN A 74 -8.66 -15.31 -3.42
N THR A 75 -9.82 -15.58 -4.01
CA THR A 75 -10.52 -16.84 -3.80
C THR A 75 -9.81 -18.03 -4.45
N LEU A 76 -9.11 -17.80 -5.56
CA LEU A 76 -8.36 -18.86 -6.23
C LEU A 76 -7.18 -19.33 -5.38
N MET A 77 -6.58 -18.45 -4.63
CA MET A 77 -5.49 -18.80 -3.74
C MET A 77 -5.98 -19.22 -2.35
N GLY A 78 -7.26 -19.02 -2.06
CA GLY A 78 -7.79 -19.28 -0.73
C GLY A 78 -7.26 -18.34 0.33
N LEU A 79 -6.86 -17.14 -0.08
CA LEU A 79 -6.27 -16.16 0.82
C LEU A 79 -7.13 -14.91 0.92
N SER A 80 -7.03 -14.24 2.05
CA SER A 80 -7.69 -12.97 2.25
C SER A 80 -6.71 -11.98 2.86
N ALA A 81 -7.06 -10.71 2.80
CA ALA A 81 -6.30 -9.68 3.48
C ALA A 81 -6.42 -9.87 4.99
N ASN A 82 -5.35 -9.57 5.69
CA ASN A 82 -5.35 -9.44 7.15
C ASN A 82 -5.03 -7.96 7.40
N PRO A 83 -6.06 -7.08 7.37
CA PRO A 83 -5.81 -5.64 7.25
C PRO A 83 -4.87 -5.08 8.30
N ASP A 84 -5.08 -5.37 9.56
CA ASP A 84 -4.24 -4.78 10.61
C ASP A 84 -2.77 -5.16 10.46
N GLN A 85 -2.51 -6.42 10.24
CA GLN A 85 -1.14 -6.92 10.11
C GLN A 85 -0.53 -6.48 8.78
N ASP A 86 -1.27 -6.62 7.69
CA ASP A 86 -0.77 -6.30 6.36
C ASP A 86 -0.48 -4.82 6.21
N GLU A 87 -1.35 -3.97 6.75
CA GLU A 87 -1.14 -2.53 6.70
C GLU A 87 0.11 -2.12 7.47
N LYS A 88 0.34 -2.72 8.62
CA LYS A 88 1.54 -2.43 9.38
C LYS A 88 2.81 -2.82 8.62
N ILE A 89 2.83 -4.01 8.04
CA ILE A 89 3.95 -4.48 7.25
C ILE A 89 4.21 -3.55 6.06
N MET A 90 3.15 -3.20 5.35
CA MET A 90 3.29 -2.37 4.17
C MET A 90 3.69 -0.94 4.49
N GLU A 91 3.13 -0.36 5.53
CA GLU A 91 3.50 1.00 5.92
C GLU A 91 4.95 1.07 6.37
N GLU A 92 5.42 0.09 7.10
CA GLU A 92 6.83 0.03 7.47
C GLU A 92 7.73 -0.07 6.24
N PHE A 93 7.35 -0.92 5.29
CA PHE A 93 8.11 -1.11 4.06
C PHE A 93 8.14 0.16 3.21
N LEU A 94 6.99 0.79 3.00
CA LEU A 94 6.89 1.96 2.12
C LEU A 94 7.49 3.23 2.73
N ASN A 95 7.60 3.29 4.05
CA ASN A 95 8.21 4.41 4.73
C ASN A 95 9.66 4.17 5.13
N MET A 96 10.21 3.02 4.71
CA MET A 96 11.60 2.70 4.99
C MET A 96 12.51 3.65 4.22
N GLU A 97 13.52 4.16 4.90
CA GLU A 97 14.48 5.07 4.28
C GLU A 97 15.71 4.33 3.78
#